data_0e1f9e9749862be16199a471b5b7adb9
#
_entry.id   0e1f9e9749862be16199a471b5b7adb9
#
_cell.length_a   1.000
_cell.length_b   1.000
_cell.length_c   1.000
_cell.angle_alpha   90.00
_cell.angle_beta   90.00
_cell.angle_gamma   90.00
#
_symmetry.space_group_name_H-M   'P 1'
#
loop_
_entity.id
_entity.type
_entity.pdbx_description
1 polymer ?
#
loop_
_entity_poly.entity_id
_entity_poly.type
_entity_poly.pdbx_seq_one_letter_code
_entity_poly.pdbx_strand_id
1 'polypeptide(L)'
;ASSAASDVYKRQYLNDVIYMPIVDLDKPGAEEQIETFVKEMSPVAFELLYVKDSNPLPKKLATTLADRSLIWYNTLWDTMAGGHDDDMSLQNPDEGYGYLIDTLGCRILQTDRPAYLLEYLRTKKMHE
;
A
#
# COMPACT_ATOMS: atom_id res chain seq x y z
N ALA A 1 -22.69 28.44 1.28
CA ALA A 1 -21.30 28.40 1.68
C ALA A 1 -20.40 28.45 0.47
N SER A 2 -19.43 29.30 0.53
CA SER A 2 -18.49 29.39 -0.56
C SER A 2 -17.59 28.15 -0.60
N SER A 3 -17.10 27.82 -1.78
CA SER A 3 -16.12 26.75 -1.94
C SER A 3 -14.85 27.04 -1.14
N ALA A 4 -14.51 28.31 -0.93
CA ALA A 4 -13.35 28.69 -0.11
C ALA A 4 -13.48 28.25 1.33
N ALA A 5 -14.65 28.43 1.97
CA ALA A 5 -14.90 27.98 3.32
C ALA A 5 -14.84 26.44 3.44
N SER A 6 -15.40 25.75 2.43
CA SER A 6 -15.35 24.29 2.37
C SER A 6 -13.92 23.80 2.23
N ASP A 7 -13.09 24.46 1.40
CA ASP A 7 -11.69 24.08 1.19
C ASP A 7 -10.85 24.29 2.44
N VAL A 8 -11.08 25.40 3.17
CA VAL A 8 -10.40 25.65 4.44
C VAL A 8 -10.74 24.55 5.46
N TYR A 9 -12.01 24.18 5.56
CA TYR A 9 -12.45 23.12 6.47
C TYR A 9 -11.81 21.78 6.10
N LYS A 10 -11.78 21.42 4.82
CA LYS A 10 -11.13 20.19 4.35
C LYS A 10 -9.65 20.16 4.72
N ARG A 11 -8.92 21.23 4.48
CA ARG A 11 -7.50 21.28 4.80
C ARG A 11 -7.25 21.11 6.29
N GLN A 12 -8.03 21.79 7.12
CA GLN A 12 -7.90 21.67 8.57
C GLN A 12 -8.19 20.24 9.03
N TYR A 13 -9.26 19.63 8.50
CA TYR A 13 -9.62 18.26 8.83
C TYR A 13 -8.51 17.28 8.41
N LEU A 14 -7.96 17.42 7.21
CA LEU A 14 -6.92 16.52 6.69
C LEU A 14 -5.60 16.69 7.44
N ASN A 15 -5.32 17.86 8.03
CA ASN A 15 -4.14 18.04 8.86
C ASN A 15 -4.27 17.34 10.20
N ASP A 16 -5.49 17.19 10.71
CA ASP A 16 -5.76 16.58 12.01
C ASP A 16 -5.99 15.07 11.93
N VAL A 17 -6.24 14.53 10.74
CA VAL A 17 -6.59 13.12 10.54
C VAL A 17 -5.66 12.49 9.52
N ILE A 18 -5.10 11.34 9.87
CA ILE A 18 -4.33 10.55 8.92
C ILE A 18 -5.31 9.85 7.97
N TYR A 19 -5.14 10.07 6.67
CA TYR A 19 -6.01 9.51 5.65
C TYR A 19 -5.25 8.48 4.82
N MET A 20 -5.79 7.24 4.79
CA MET A 20 -5.17 6.10 4.07
C MET A 20 -6.26 5.35 3.31
N PRO A 21 -6.53 5.73 2.05
CA PRO A 21 -7.57 5.08 1.28
C PRO A 21 -7.20 3.67 0.87
N ILE A 22 -8.23 2.84 0.67
CA ILE A 22 -8.10 1.47 0.16
C ILE A 22 -8.51 1.49 -1.30
N VAL A 23 -7.66 0.95 -2.19
CA VAL A 23 -7.94 0.90 -3.62
C VAL A 23 -7.77 -0.52 -4.14
N ASP A 24 -8.82 -1.03 -4.78
CA ASP A 24 -8.78 -2.32 -5.47
C ASP A 24 -8.22 -2.12 -6.88
N LEU A 25 -7.00 -2.58 -7.11
CA LEU A 25 -6.29 -2.37 -8.37
C LEU A 25 -6.84 -3.20 -9.53
N ASP A 26 -7.68 -4.19 -9.25
CA ASP A 26 -8.30 -5.00 -10.29
C ASP A 26 -9.56 -4.35 -10.87
N LYS A 27 -10.04 -3.26 -10.26
CA LYS A 27 -11.21 -2.55 -10.75
C LYS A 27 -10.84 -1.51 -11.81
N PRO A 28 -11.73 -1.30 -12.82
CA PRO A 28 -11.51 -0.24 -13.81
C PRO A 28 -11.41 1.12 -13.13
N GLY A 29 -10.51 1.96 -13.63
CA GLY A 29 -10.34 3.32 -13.10
C GLY A 29 -9.52 3.42 -11.82
N ALA A 30 -8.89 2.34 -11.39
CA ALA A 30 -8.09 2.35 -10.14
C ALA A 30 -6.93 3.35 -10.21
N GLU A 31 -6.23 3.42 -11.34
CA GLU A 31 -5.10 4.34 -11.49
C GLU A 31 -5.56 5.80 -11.42
N GLU A 32 -6.63 6.13 -12.09
CA GLU A 32 -7.20 7.49 -12.06
C GLU A 32 -7.70 7.84 -10.67
N GLN A 33 -8.28 6.88 -9.96
CA GLN A 33 -8.71 7.09 -8.59
C GLN A 33 -7.53 7.44 -7.68
N ILE A 34 -6.42 6.74 -7.82
CA ILE A 34 -5.20 7.00 -7.05
C ILE A 34 -4.68 8.41 -7.35
N GLU A 35 -4.59 8.78 -8.62
CA GLU A 35 -4.11 10.12 -8.99
C GLU A 35 -5.02 11.22 -8.44
N THR A 36 -6.33 10.99 -8.42
CA THR A 36 -7.28 11.92 -7.82
C THR A 36 -7.03 12.08 -6.32
N PHE A 37 -6.84 10.97 -5.59
CA PHE A 37 -6.54 11.03 -4.17
C PHE A 37 -5.23 11.75 -3.90
N VAL A 38 -4.18 11.48 -4.67
CA VAL A 38 -2.89 12.16 -4.49
C VAL A 38 -3.04 13.66 -4.71
N LYS A 39 -3.72 14.04 -5.78
CA LYS A 39 -3.89 15.45 -6.15
C LYS A 39 -4.71 16.22 -5.11
N GLU A 40 -5.78 15.62 -4.61
CA GLU A 40 -6.73 16.33 -3.74
C GLU A 40 -6.42 16.20 -2.26
N MET A 41 -5.81 15.10 -1.83
CA MET A 41 -5.69 14.78 -0.40
C MET A 41 -4.26 14.48 0.05
N SER A 42 -3.35 14.16 -0.87
CA SER A 42 -1.98 13.73 -0.55
C SER A 42 -1.94 12.71 0.58
N PRO A 43 -2.56 11.53 0.40
CA PRO A 43 -2.63 10.53 1.47
C PRO A 43 -1.23 10.11 1.94
N VAL A 44 -1.10 9.81 3.24
CA VAL A 44 0.15 9.28 3.80
C VAL A 44 0.48 7.93 3.18
N ALA A 45 -0.54 7.09 2.98
CA ALA A 45 -0.38 5.75 2.44
C ALA A 45 -1.64 5.33 1.69
N PHE A 46 -1.48 4.39 0.77
CA PHE A 46 -2.58 3.67 0.13
C PHE A 46 -2.50 2.20 0.53
N GLU A 47 -3.62 1.63 0.98
CA GLU A 47 -3.75 0.17 1.03
C GLU A 47 -4.20 -0.29 -0.35
N LEU A 48 -3.38 -1.12 -1.01
CA LEU A 48 -3.62 -1.59 -2.36
C LEU A 48 -4.00 -3.08 -2.32
N LEU A 49 -5.02 -3.45 -3.11
CA LEU A 49 -5.49 -4.82 -3.21
C LEU A 49 -5.40 -5.28 -4.65
N TYR A 50 -4.87 -6.48 -4.88
CA TYR A 50 -4.88 -7.10 -6.19
C TYR A 50 -4.76 -8.62 -6.05
N VAL A 51 -5.28 -9.36 -7.02
CA VAL A 51 -5.39 -10.83 -6.90
C VAL A 51 -4.22 -11.55 -7.56
N LYS A 52 -3.74 -11.08 -8.72
CA LYS A 52 -2.71 -11.79 -9.49
C LYS A 52 -1.63 -10.86 -10.01
N ASP A 53 -0.40 -11.36 -10.05
CA ASP A 53 0.75 -10.62 -10.56
C ASP A 53 0.68 -10.31 -12.06
N SER A 54 -0.28 -10.86 -12.77
CA SER A 54 -0.54 -10.48 -14.16
C SER A 54 -1.09 -9.05 -14.28
N ASN A 55 -1.61 -8.48 -13.19
CA ASN A 55 -1.98 -7.07 -13.16
C ASN A 55 -0.71 -6.21 -13.16
N PRO A 56 -0.49 -5.35 -14.17
CA PRO A 56 0.74 -4.54 -14.24
C PRO A 56 0.75 -3.33 -13.30
N LEU A 57 -0.40 -2.96 -12.74
CA LEU A 57 -0.56 -1.75 -11.96
C LEU A 57 0.26 -1.72 -10.67
N PRO A 58 0.36 -2.82 -9.88
CA PRO A 58 1.20 -2.79 -8.68
C PRO A 58 2.66 -2.41 -8.95
N LYS A 59 3.27 -2.94 -10.00
CA LYS A 59 4.65 -2.58 -10.38
C LYS A 59 4.76 -1.14 -10.85
N LYS A 60 3.78 -0.68 -11.60
CA LYS A 60 3.75 0.72 -12.05
C LYS A 60 3.66 1.68 -10.86
N LEU A 61 2.80 1.37 -9.90
CA LEU A 61 2.63 2.21 -8.71
C LEU A 61 3.87 2.22 -7.81
N ALA A 62 4.64 1.14 -7.79
CA ALA A 62 5.90 1.10 -7.05
C ALA A 62 6.83 2.25 -7.45
N THR A 63 6.77 2.66 -8.72
CA THR A 63 7.54 3.80 -9.23
C THR A 63 6.78 5.12 -9.08
N THR A 64 5.52 5.15 -9.48
CA THR A 64 4.76 6.42 -9.57
C THR A 64 4.39 6.98 -8.21
N LEU A 65 4.27 6.14 -7.17
CA LEU A 65 3.97 6.59 -5.80
C LEU A 65 5.20 6.74 -4.91
N ALA A 66 6.40 6.37 -5.39
CA ALA A 66 7.61 6.20 -4.56
C ALA A 66 7.89 7.36 -3.61
N ASP A 67 7.72 8.61 -4.05
CA ASP A 67 8.01 9.81 -3.25
C ASP A 67 6.76 10.59 -2.87
N ARG A 68 5.58 10.02 -3.09
CA ARG A 68 4.31 10.73 -2.87
C ARG A 68 3.47 10.13 -1.76
N SER A 69 3.41 8.80 -1.67
CA SER A 69 2.63 8.09 -0.65
C SER A 69 3.29 6.76 -0.36
N LEU A 70 3.15 6.28 0.86
CA LEU A 70 3.59 4.93 1.21
C LEU A 70 2.63 3.90 0.62
N ILE A 71 3.15 2.72 0.32
CA ILE A 71 2.35 1.62 -0.20
C ILE A 71 2.17 0.60 0.92
N TRP A 72 0.92 0.20 1.13
CA TRP A 72 0.51 -0.74 2.15
C TRP A 72 -0.14 -1.94 1.48
N TYR A 73 0.35 -3.14 1.78
CA TYR A 73 -0.26 -4.40 1.36
C TYR A 73 -0.69 -5.21 2.57
N ASN A 74 -1.77 -5.98 2.38
CA ASN A 74 -2.33 -6.86 3.39
C ASN A 74 -1.98 -8.30 3.02
N THR A 75 -1.30 -9.01 3.91
CA THR A 75 -0.82 -10.38 3.66
C THR A 75 -1.67 -11.45 4.36
N LEU A 76 -2.85 -11.09 4.86
CA LEU A 76 -3.72 -12.04 5.58
C LEU A 76 -4.31 -13.10 4.67
N TRP A 77 -4.59 -12.76 3.40
CA TRP A 77 -5.25 -13.65 2.45
C TRP A 77 -4.52 -13.64 1.11
N ASP A 78 -4.60 -14.76 0.40
CA ASP A 78 -3.94 -14.93 -0.90
C ASP A 78 -4.55 -14.06 -2.01
N THR A 79 -5.72 -13.48 -1.80
CA THR A 79 -6.41 -12.65 -2.77
C THR A 79 -6.18 -11.15 -2.59
N MET A 80 -5.35 -10.75 -1.64
CA MET A 80 -5.17 -9.34 -1.29
C MET A 80 -3.88 -8.74 -1.83
N ALA A 81 -2.86 -9.55 -2.05
CA ALA A 81 -1.55 -9.08 -2.51
C ALA A 81 -0.91 -10.08 -3.46
N GLY A 82 -1.63 -10.46 -4.50
CA GLY A 82 -1.11 -11.30 -5.58
C GLY A 82 -0.66 -12.70 -5.16
N GLY A 83 -1.13 -13.20 -4.02
CA GLY A 83 -0.70 -14.48 -3.48
C GLY A 83 0.55 -14.38 -2.61
N HIS A 84 1.14 -13.18 -2.45
CA HIS A 84 2.32 -12.97 -1.61
C HIS A 84 1.91 -12.76 -0.16
N ASP A 85 1.23 -13.74 0.41
CA ASP A 85 0.61 -13.66 1.72
C ASP A 85 1.51 -14.26 2.83
N ASP A 86 0.95 -14.33 4.05
CA ASP A 86 1.67 -14.90 5.19
C ASP A 86 2.03 -16.37 4.96
N ASP A 87 1.14 -17.15 4.34
CA ASP A 87 1.40 -18.57 4.10
C ASP A 87 2.53 -18.78 3.10
N MET A 88 2.56 -18.01 2.02
CA MET A 88 3.67 -18.05 1.07
C MET A 88 4.97 -17.61 1.76
N SER A 89 4.91 -16.61 2.62
CA SER A 89 6.09 -16.10 3.31
C SER A 89 6.69 -17.13 4.28
N LEU A 90 5.85 -17.99 4.88
CA LEU A 90 6.35 -19.08 5.72
C LEU A 90 7.15 -20.11 4.90
N GLN A 91 6.79 -20.31 3.64
CA GLN A 91 7.51 -21.23 2.76
C GLN A 91 8.73 -20.57 2.12
N ASN A 92 8.58 -19.34 1.65
CA ASN A 92 9.65 -18.57 1.03
C ASN A 92 9.41 -17.08 1.26
N PRO A 93 10.03 -16.50 2.32
CA PRO A 93 9.77 -15.09 2.66
C PRO A 93 10.24 -14.11 1.58
N ASP A 94 11.23 -14.46 0.77
CA ASP A 94 11.67 -13.58 -0.32
C ASP A 94 10.61 -13.43 -1.41
N GLU A 95 9.81 -14.47 -1.65
CA GLU A 95 8.71 -14.43 -2.61
C GLU A 95 7.40 -13.91 -2.00
N GLY A 96 7.28 -13.92 -0.69
CA GLY A 96 6.16 -13.33 0.03
C GLY A 96 6.46 -11.88 0.37
N TYR A 97 6.85 -11.62 1.62
CA TYR A 97 7.14 -10.27 2.09
C TYR A 97 8.21 -9.57 1.24
N GLY A 98 9.26 -10.31 0.86
CA GLY A 98 10.35 -9.74 0.08
C GLY A 98 9.92 -9.23 -1.28
N TYR A 99 9.05 -9.95 -1.95
CA TYR A 99 8.50 -9.50 -3.23
C TYR A 99 7.73 -8.18 -3.07
N LEU A 100 6.88 -8.09 -2.06
CA LEU A 100 6.10 -6.87 -1.81
C LEU A 100 7.02 -5.69 -1.49
N ILE A 101 8.06 -5.90 -0.70
CA ILE A 101 8.97 -4.84 -0.29
C ILE A 101 9.90 -4.44 -1.44
N ASP A 102 10.59 -5.41 -2.04
CA ASP A 102 11.66 -5.14 -2.99
C ASP A 102 11.12 -4.83 -4.39
N THR A 103 10.07 -5.51 -4.83
CA THR A 103 9.53 -5.34 -6.18
C THR A 103 8.39 -4.34 -6.22
N LEU A 104 7.49 -4.37 -5.24
CA LEU A 104 6.30 -3.52 -5.24
C LEU A 104 6.43 -2.28 -4.35
N GLY A 105 7.56 -2.06 -3.71
CA GLY A 105 7.80 -0.85 -2.94
C GLY A 105 6.98 -0.73 -1.66
N CYS A 106 6.50 -1.85 -1.13
CA CYS A 106 5.69 -1.87 0.08
C CYS A 106 6.50 -1.39 1.30
N ARG A 107 5.89 -0.54 2.11
CA ARG A 107 6.51 -0.04 3.35
C ARG A 107 5.62 -0.24 4.57
N ILE A 108 4.37 -0.63 4.37
CA ILE A 108 3.44 -0.98 5.44
C ILE A 108 2.89 -2.36 5.12
N LEU A 109 3.11 -3.32 6.02
CA LEU A 109 2.61 -4.69 5.87
C LEU A 109 1.64 -5.00 6.99
N GLN A 110 0.45 -5.47 6.63
CA GLN A 110 -0.51 -5.98 7.60
C GLN A 110 -0.42 -7.50 7.59
N THR A 111 -0.04 -8.10 8.73
CA THR A 111 0.22 -9.52 8.84
C THR A 111 -0.34 -10.08 10.16
N ASP A 112 -0.72 -11.36 10.14
CA ASP A 112 -1.06 -12.10 11.37
C ASP A 112 0.18 -12.71 12.04
N ARG A 113 1.37 -12.54 11.45
CA ARG A 113 2.61 -13.12 11.96
C ARG A 113 3.68 -12.06 12.17
N PRO A 114 3.42 -11.11 13.09
CA PRO A 114 4.32 -9.95 13.23
C PRO A 114 5.72 -10.33 13.71
N ALA A 115 5.86 -11.34 14.58
CA ALA A 115 7.18 -11.77 15.05
C ALA A 115 8.01 -12.36 13.89
N TYR A 116 7.38 -13.15 13.03
CA TYR A 116 8.05 -13.74 11.87
C TYR A 116 8.47 -12.66 10.89
N LEU A 117 7.58 -11.69 10.61
CA LEU A 117 7.91 -10.57 9.75
C LEU A 117 9.06 -9.74 10.30
N LEU A 118 9.06 -9.42 11.60
CA LEU A 118 10.16 -8.67 12.23
C LEU A 118 11.49 -9.40 12.11
N GLU A 119 11.51 -10.70 12.31
CA GLU A 119 12.72 -11.50 12.15
C GLU A 119 13.24 -11.42 10.71
N TYR A 120 12.34 -11.56 9.74
CA TYR A 120 12.71 -11.43 8.33
C TYR A 120 13.27 -10.03 8.01
N LEU A 121 12.62 -8.97 8.49
CA LEU A 121 13.08 -7.60 8.26
C LEU A 121 14.45 -7.34 8.89
N ARG A 122 14.75 -7.96 10.03
CA ARG A 122 16.09 -7.88 10.65
C ARG A 122 17.15 -8.51 9.76
N THR A 123 16.85 -9.66 9.15
CA THR A 123 17.79 -10.30 8.23
C THR A 123 18.02 -9.42 6.99
N LYS A 124 17.03 -8.63 6.57
CA LYS A 124 17.17 -7.67 5.48
C LYS A 124 17.73 -6.31 5.95
N LYS A 125 17.97 -6.13 7.23
CA LYS A 125 18.44 -4.87 7.84
C LYS A 125 17.49 -3.70 7.62
N MET A 126 16.18 -3.97 7.54
CA MET A 126 15.15 -2.94 7.38
C MET A 126 14.51 -2.53 8.71
N HIS A 127 14.80 -3.26 9.78
CA HIS A 127 14.29 -2.98 11.12
C HIS A 127 15.41 -3.22 12.13
N GLU A 128 15.78 -2.18 12.84
CA GLU A 128 16.83 -2.25 13.85
C GLU A 128 16.30 -2.17 15.27
#